data_7f229aa022553d13b572ec9b48f4bfd7
#
_entry.id   7f229aa022553d13b572ec9b48f4bfd7
#
_cell.length_a   1.000
_cell.length_b   1.000
_cell.length_c   1.000
_cell.angle_alpha   90.00
_cell.angle_beta   90.00
_cell.angle_gamma   90.00
#
_symmetry.space_group_name_H-M   'P 1'
#
loop_
_entity.id
_entity.type
_entity.pdbx_description
1 polymer ?
#
loop_
_entity_poly.entity_id
_entity_poly.type
_entity_poly.pdbx_seq_one_letter_code
_entity_poly.pdbx_strand_id
1 'polypeptide(L)' 'MNVYINRSFKNHSLLILVAANSEKEAWEHIIQGEEGEYYFKLYDENGFSLVENVSANTNVPKIVYETTLSDNFPL' A
#
# COMPACT_ATOMS: atom_id res chain seq x y z
N MET A 1 5.19 -6.33 -12.44
CA MET A 1 5.56 -6.44 -11.01
C MET A 1 4.48 -7.14 -10.22
N ASN A 2 4.83 -7.73 -9.10
CA ASN A 2 3.87 -8.26 -8.15
C ASN A 2 3.05 -7.13 -7.52
N VAL A 3 1.89 -7.49 -6.96
CA VAL A 3 1.07 -6.55 -6.22
C VAL A 3 1.04 -7.01 -4.76
N TYR A 4 1.30 -6.09 -3.86
CA TYR A 4 1.26 -6.34 -2.42
C TYR A 4 0.18 -5.49 -1.79
N ILE A 5 -0.53 -6.07 -0.83
CA ILE A 5 -1.61 -5.39 -0.10
C ILE A 5 -1.19 -5.22 1.35
N ASN A 6 -1.49 -4.06 1.90
CA ASN A 6 -1.33 -3.78 3.33
C ASN A 6 -2.62 -3.13 3.83
N ARG A 7 -3.11 -3.63 4.96
CA ARG A 7 -4.31 -3.08 5.59
C ARG A 7 -3.89 -2.30 6.82
N SER A 8 -4.46 -1.11 6.97
CA SER A 8 -4.14 -0.25 8.10
C SER A 8 -4.41 -0.94 9.44
N PHE A 9 -3.47 -0.81 10.38
CA PHE A 9 -3.67 -1.29 11.74
C PHE A 9 -4.47 -0.30 12.60
N LYS A 10 -4.62 0.92 12.12
CA LYS A 10 -5.42 1.96 12.79
C LYS A 10 -6.88 1.94 12.38
N ASN A 11 -7.13 1.67 11.10
CA ASN A 11 -8.49 1.63 10.57
C ASN A 11 -8.56 0.54 9.50
N HIS A 12 -9.15 -0.59 9.85
CA HIS A 12 -9.21 -1.77 8.97
C HIS A 12 -9.95 -1.55 7.66
N SER A 13 -10.69 -0.44 7.54
CA SER A 13 -11.32 -0.07 6.27
C SER A 13 -10.33 0.53 5.27
N LEU A 14 -9.16 0.93 5.72
CA LEU A 14 -8.13 1.49 4.86
C LEU A 14 -7.18 0.40 4.39
N LEU A 15 -6.89 0.40 3.10
CA LEU A 15 -5.91 -0.51 2.54
C LEU A 15 -5.17 0.16 1.39
N ILE A 16 -3.99 -0.37 1.08
CA ILE A 16 -3.16 0.11 -0.01
C ILE A 16 -2.64 -1.11 -0.79
N LEU A 17 -2.65 -1.01 -2.11
CA LEU A 17 -2.06 -1.98 -3.00
C LEU A 17 -0.89 -1.34 -3.74
N VAL A 18 0.28 -1.97 -3.65
CA VAL A 18 1.51 -1.42 -4.22
C VAL A 18 2.13 -2.44 -5.16
N ALA A 19 2.44 -2.00 -6.37
CA ALA A 19 3.22 -2.80 -7.31
C ALA A 19 4.70 -2.67 -6.95
N ALA A 20 5.36 -3.80 -6.74
CA ALA A 20 6.78 -3.84 -6.36
C ALA A 20 7.34 -5.23 -6.61
N ASN A 21 8.66 -5.37 -6.49
CA ASN A 21 9.33 -6.65 -6.62
C ASN A 21 9.40 -7.43 -5.30
N SER A 22 9.19 -6.76 -4.17
CA SER A 22 9.22 -7.38 -2.86
C SER A 22 8.41 -6.54 -1.88
N GLU A 23 8.10 -7.13 -0.73
CA GLU A 23 7.42 -6.43 0.36
C GLU A 23 8.24 -5.24 0.85
N LYS A 24 9.55 -5.43 0.97
CA LYS A 24 10.46 -4.36 1.38
C LYS A 24 10.43 -3.21 0.39
N GLU A 25 10.47 -3.50 -0.90
CA GLU A 25 10.41 -2.47 -1.94
C GLU A 25 9.07 -1.72 -1.89
N ALA A 26 7.97 -2.44 -1.67
CA ALA A 26 6.66 -1.81 -1.53
C ALA A 26 6.63 -0.84 -0.36
N TRP A 27 7.16 -1.23 0.79
CA TRP A 27 7.24 -0.37 1.96
C TRP A 27 8.10 0.86 1.70
N GLU A 28 9.31 0.65 1.17
CA GLU A 28 10.23 1.76 0.88
C GLU A 28 9.59 2.76 -0.08
N HIS A 29 8.87 2.28 -1.08
CA HIS A 29 8.22 3.15 -2.04
C HIS A 29 7.20 4.09 -1.39
N ILE A 30 6.35 3.57 -0.51
CA ILE A 30 5.31 4.40 0.09
C ILE A 30 5.85 5.38 1.12
N ILE A 31 6.87 5.00 1.89
CA ILE A 31 7.40 5.89 2.93
C ILE A 31 8.38 6.92 2.42
N GLN A 32 8.97 6.71 1.26
CA GLN A 32 9.90 7.67 0.64
C GLN A 32 9.18 8.73 -0.21
N GLY A 33 7.89 8.56 -0.45
CA GLY A 33 7.08 9.52 -1.20
C GLY A 33 6.64 10.70 -0.33
N GLU A 34 5.89 11.63 -0.93
CA GLU A 34 5.42 12.84 -0.24
C GLU A 34 4.52 12.52 0.94
N GLU A 35 3.80 11.42 0.88
CA GLU A 35 2.85 10.99 1.91
C GLU A 35 3.45 9.97 2.87
N GLY A 36 4.77 9.84 2.89
CA GLY A 36 5.47 8.80 3.67
C GLY A 36 5.11 8.79 5.14
N GLU A 37 5.03 9.97 5.77
CA GLU A 37 4.68 10.07 7.18
C GLU A 37 3.25 9.59 7.45
N TYR A 38 2.34 9.90 6.53
CA TYR A 38 0.95 9.46 6.63
C TYR A 38 0.87 7.93 6.58
N TYR A 39 1.55 7.32 5.61
CA TYR A 39 1.56 5.86 5.48
C TYR A 39 2.25 5.19 6.67
N PHE A 40 3.34 5.75 7.14
CA PHE A 40 4.05 5.23 8.30
C PHE A 40 3.16 5.15 9.54
N LYS A 41 2.27 6.11 9.72
CA LYS A 41 1.34 6.14 10.86
C LYS A 41 0.20 5.15 10.73
N LEU A 42 -0.14 4.74 9.51
CA LEU A 42 -1.30 3.91 9.24
C LEU A 42 -0.98 2.44 9.01
N TYR A 43 0.21 2.14 8.47
CA TYR A 43 0.55 0.81 8.01
C TYR A 43 1.80 0.28 8.70
N ASP A 44 1.87 -1.04 8.85
CA ASP A 44 3.04 -1.73 9.40
C ASP A 44 3.95 -2.17 8.25
N GLU A 45 5.26 -1.95 8.38
CA GLU A 45 6.21 -2.38 7.36
C GLU A 45 6.17 -3.89 7.10
N ASN A 46 5.76 -4.68 8.09
CA ASN A 46 5.63 -6.12 7.97
C ASN A 46 4.20 -6.55 7.63
N GLY A 47 3.34 -5.60 7.32
CA GLY A 47 1.93 -5.87 7.04
C GLY A 47 1.60 -6.16 5.59
N PHE A 48 2.58 -6.13 4.69
CA PHE A 48 2.34 -6.43 3.29
C PHE A 48 2.18 -7.92 3.05
N SER A 49 1.22 -8.28 2.20
CA SER A 49 1.00 -9.64 1.75
C SER A 49 0.91 -9.66 0.23
N LEU A 50 1.47 -10.68 -0.38
CA LEU A 50 1.40 -10.86 -1.84
C LEU A 50 -0.04 -11.15 -2.25
N VAL A 51 -0.52 -10.41 -3.25
CA VAL A 51 -1.79 -10.73 -3.91
C VAL A 51 -1.50 -11.74 -5.00
N GLU A 52 -1.88 -12.99 -4.78
CA GLU A 52 -1.60 -14.09 -5.70
C GLU A 52 -2.36 -13.93 -7.01
N ASN A 53 -1.73 -14.34 -8.11
CA ASN A 53 -2.33 -14.33 -9.44
C ASN A 53 -2.68 -12.94 -9.97
N VAL A 54 -2.12 -11.90 -9.36
CA VAL A 54 -2.31 -10.51 -9.82
C VAL A 54 -0.94 -9.92 -10.09
N SER A 55 -0.81 -9.23 -11.21
CA SER A 55 0.41 -8.50 -11.54
C SER A 55 0.05 -7.12 -12.08
N ALA A 56 0.95 -6.17 -11.90
CA ALA A 56 0.80 -4.83 -12.42
C ALA A 56 1.72 -4.62 -13.61
N ASN A 57 1.21 -3.99 -14.64
CA ASN A 57 1.98 -3.67 -15.84
C ASN A 57 2.73 -2.35 -15.64
N THR A 58 3.79 -2.41 -14.85
CA THR A 58 4.63 -1.26 -14.55
C THR A 58 6.08 -1.72 -14.39
N ASN A 59 7.03 -0.86 -14.75
CA ASN A 59 8.46 -1.13 -14.64
C ASN A 59 9.08 -0.55 -13.36
N VAL A 60 8.31 0.22 -12.62
CA VAL A 60 8.78 0.85 -11.39
C VAL A 60 7.73 0.66 -10.29
N PRO A 61 8.14 0.69 -9.02
CA PRO A 61 7.17 0.60 -7.92
C PRO A 61 6.12 1.69 -8.03
N LYS A 62 4.87 1.33 -7.75
CA LYS A 62 3.75 2.25 -7.92
C LYS A 62 2.60 1.84 -7.00
N ILE A 63 1.96 2.84 -6.39
CA ILE A 63 0.69 2.61 -5.70
C ILE A 63 -0.37 2.40 -6.78
N VAL A 64 -0.99 1.22 -6.81
CA VAL A 64 -1.99 0.90 -7.83
C VAL A 64 -3.41 1.10 -7.35
N TYR A 65 -3.61 1.12 -6.04
CA TYR A 65 -4.91 1.42 -5.44
C TYR A 65 -4.72 1.77 -3.98
N GLU A 66 -5.50 2.70 -3.46
CA GLU A 66 -5.58 2.97 -2.03
C GLU A 66 -6.95 3.52 -1.67
N THR A 67 -7.39 3.23 -0.45
CA THR A 67 -8.53 3.90 0.15
C THR A 67 -8.01 5.05 0.99
N THR A 68 -8.80 6.09 1.14
CA THR A 68 -8.45 7.26 1.95
C THR A 68 -9.46 7.41 3.08
N LEU A 69 -9.12 8.24 4.06
CA LEU A 69 -10.03 8.51 5.17
C LEU A 69 -11.38 9.04 4.66
N SER A 70 -11.36 9.87 3.62
CA SER A 70 -12.59 10.42 3.03
C SER A 70 -13.48 9.36 2.41
N ASP A 71 -12.92 8.26 1.93
CA ASP A 71 -13.69 7.15 1.32
C ASP A 71 -14.48 6.37 2.36
N ASN A 72 -14.12 6.50 3.64
CA ASN A 72 -14.68 5.72 4.75
C ASN A 72 -15.61 6.54 5.64
N PHE A 73 -15.79 7.82 5.36
CA PHE A 73 -16.72 8.65 6.11
C PHE A 73 -18.08 8.67 5.42
N PRO A 74 -19.15 8.37 6.14
CA PRO A 74 -20.50 8.58 5.60
C PRO A 74 -20.72 10.08 5.45
N LEU A 75 -21.13 10.46 4.28
CA LEU A 75 -21.47 11.86 3.99
C LEU A 75 -22.96 12.07 4.14
#